data_cd388346298b1b50d9ebef06581fc75d
#
_entry.id   cd388346298b1b50d9ebef06581fc75d
#
_cell.length_a   1.000
_cell.length_b   1.000
_cell.length_c   1.000
_cell.angle_alpha   90.00
_cell.angle_beta   90.00
_cell.angle_gamma   90.00
#
_symmetry.space_group_name_H-M   'P 1'
#
loop_
_entity.id
_entity.type
_entity.pdbx_description
1 polymer ?
#
loop_
_entity_poly.entity_id
_entity_poly.type
_entity_poly.pdbx_seq_one_letter_code
_entity_poly.pdbx_strand_id
1 'polypeptide(L)'
;MAPRCRRATAGCVAAVFTVLASTVLTSCADGAAEQVNFAVDGVLSSYNTNTLNGAASAGPQAFARVLTGFSFHGPDGQVLADNDFGSVSVVGREPLVLDYSIADDAVYSDGKPVTCDDMVLTWAAQSGRYPGFDAASQAGYLDIAGIDCQPGQKRARVNYLPNRSVIDYAQLFTATSLMPSHVIGDALGLDVTAALQSGDPVAVARIADAWNTIWDLKPGIDLTRFPAAGPYRIESVQPDGSVSLTTNDLWWGTKPVTKRVTVWPRGVDVQDRINNGTFHVVDVATGSSGTLTTPDGYQRSEIGSGGIEQLIFGATGAVSTPPTRRALALCTPRDAIAANAQMPISNVRLDPVNDDAYSATEAAAEAGQFSAANPDAARAAIAGQPLTVRIGYQSPNPRLAATVAAITRSCAVAGITVTDVTSDITGPQTLRDGQIDALLASTGGASGSGSTGSSALDAYILHTGNGNNLSGYSNPQIDGIISALAITTDPKEQVRLLGDAGPLLWGDMPTLPLYRQQRTVMSAKNMFAVEANPTKWGAGWNMDRWVLKP
;
A
#
# COMPACT_ATOMS: atom_id res chain seq x y z
N MET A 1 85.02 20.96 -55.83
CA MET A 1 85.26 19.70 -56.56
C MET A 1 84.40 18.61 -55.96
N ALA A 2 83.44 18.19 -56.70
CA ALA A 2 82.71 16.92 -56.45
C ALA A 2 83.65 15.75 -56.83
N PRO A 3 83.41 14.50 -56.46
CA PRO A 3 82.17 13.75 -56.74
C PRO A 3 81.79 12.70 -55.71
N ARG A 4 80.45 12.41 -55.68
CA ARG A 4 79.73 11.15 -56.05
C ARG A 4 80.29 9.81 -55.52
N CYS A 5 79.51 9.00 -54.77
CA CYS A 5 78.63 7.96 -55.28
C CYS A 5 78.33 6.87 -54.25
N ARG A 6 77.01 6.53 -54.22
CA ARG A 6 76.36 5.20 -54.21
C ARG A 6 76.31 4.34 -52.95
N ARG A 7 75.05 4.18 -52.54
CA ARG A 7 74.25 2.97 -52.26
C ARG A 7 74.92 1.77 -51.61
N ALA A 8 74.33 1.37 -50.51
CA ALA A 8 73.70 0.04 -50.37
C ALA A 8 72.91 -0.03 -49.07
N THR A 9 71.71 -0.59 -49.21
CA THR A 9 70.65 -0.95 -48.30
C THR A 9 71.08 -1.95 -47.23
N ALA A 10 70.64 -1.76 -45.99
CA ALA A 10 70.18 -2.83 -45.15
C ALA A 10 69.39 -2.22 -43.95
N GLY A 11 68.17 -2.68 -43.74
CA GLY A 11 67.24 -2.14 -42.77
C GLY A 11 67.57 -2.53 -41.32
N CYS A 12 67.24 -1.64 -40.45
CA CYS A 12 66.93 -1.95 -39.05
C CYS A 12 65.78 -1.08 -38.66
N VAL A 13 64.67 -1.76 -38.40
CA VAL A 13 63.44 -1.22 -37.83
C VAL A 13 63.72 -0.82 -36.38
N ALA A 14 63.80 0.45 -36.10
CA ALA A 14 63.79 0.99 -34.75
C ALA A 14 62.35 1.37 -34.43
N ALA A 15 61.69 0.54 -33.66
CA ALA A 15 60.38 0.82 -33.09
C ALA A 15 60.53 1.94 -32.03
N VAL A 16 60.07 3.13 -32.39
CA VAL A 16 59.85 4.20 -31.40
C VAL A 16 58.59 3.92 -30.63
N PHE A 17 58.73 3.44 -29.41
CA PHE A 17 57.63 3.41 -28.44
C PHE A 17 57.37 4.85 -27.98
N THR A 18 56.36 5.46 -28.56
CA THR A 18 55.75 6.67 -28.02
C THR A 18 54.85 6.25 -26.87
N VAL A 19 55.31 6.38 -25.64
CA VAL A 19 54.46 6.27 -24.43
C VAL A 19 53.58 7.51 -24.42
N LEU A 20 52.36 7.35 -24.94
CA LEU A 20 51.26 8.26 -24.62
C LEU A 20 50.90 8.02 -23.14
N ALA A 21 51.37 8.87 -22.26
CA ALA A 21 50.84 9.02 -20.93
C ALA A 21 49.41 9.55 -21.08
N SER A 22 48.43 8.63 -21.15
CA SER A 22 47.04 8.95 -20.96
C SER A 22 46.89 9.35 -19.49
N THR A 23 46.95 10.64 -19.21
CA THR A 23 46.44 11.21 -17.98
C THR A 23 44.93 10.93 -17.99
N VAL A 24 44.54 9.83 -17.34
CA VAL A 24 43.15 9.63 -16.91
C VAL A 24 42.89 10.74 -15.90
N LEU A 25 42.30 11.83 -16.39
CA LEU A 25 41.62 12.78 -15.54
C LEU A 25 40.45 12.01 -14.92
N THR A 26 40.68 11.36 -13.77
CA THR A 26 39.61 11.04 -12.87
C THR A 26 38.99 12.37 -12.45
N SER A 27 37.98 12.82 -13.20
CA SER A 27 37.07 13.80 -12.65
C SER A 27 36.45 13.13 -11.41
N CYS A 28 36.79 13.62 -10.23
CA CYS A 28 35.96 13.44 -9.07
C CYS A 28 34.63 14.13 -9.40
N ALA A 29 33.76 13.44 -10.13
CA ALA A 29 32.38 13.79 -10.14
C ALA A 29 31.87 13.35 -8.73
N ASP A 30 31.58 14.32 -7.90
CA ASP A 30 30.67 14.15 -6.73
C ASP A 30 29.27 13.78 -7.28
N GLY A 31 29.17 12.71 -8.04
CA GLY A 31 27.94 12.24 -8.67
C GLY A 31 27.25 11.25 -7.74
N ALA A 32 25.99 11.47 -7.45
CA ALA A 32 25.13 10.43 -6.89
C ALA A 32 25.19 9.19 -7.79
N ALA A 33 25.14 8.00 -7.20
CA ALA A 33 25.01 6.77 -7.97
C ALA A 33 23.71 6.79 -8.79
N GLU A 34 23.76 6.28 -10.02
CA GLU A 34 22.61 6.40 -10.93
C GLU A 34 21.41 5.53 -10.54
N GLN A 35 21.61 4.49 -9.71
CA GLN A 35 20.59 3.51 -9.39
C GLN A 35 20.56 3.15 -7.90
N VAL A 36 19.35 3.08 -7.33
CA VAL A 36 19.04 2.58 -6.00
C VAL A 36 18.21 1.31 -6.10
N ASN A 37 18.52 0.28 -5.30
CA ASN A 37 17.71 -0.92 -5.15
C ASN A 37 16.94 -0.83 -3.83
N PHE A 38 15.61 -0.95 -3.92
CA PHE A 38 14.66 -0.81 -2.83
C PHE A 38 13.82 -2.09 -2.65
N ALA A 39 13.92 -2.74 -1.49
CA ALA A 39 13.12 -3.92 -1.16
C ALA A 39 11.87 -3.53 -0.37
N VAL A 40 10.71 -4.06 -0.79
CA VAL A 40 9.39 -3.78 -0.21
C VAL A 40 8.72 -5.06 0.31
N ASP A 41 7.69 -4.90 1.13
CA ASP A 41 7.03 -6.00 1.83
C ASP A 41 5.74 -6.47 1.15
N GLY A 42 5.85 -7.06 -0.01
CA GLY A 42 4.72 -7.63 -0.75
C GLY A 42 5.02 -7.82 -2.22
N VAL A 43 4.07 -8.39 -2.95
CA VAL A 43 4.13 -8.45 -4.41
C VAL A 43 3.73 -7.12 -5.03
N LEU A 44 4.10 -6.91 -6.29
CA LEU A 44 3.69 -5.76 -7.10
C LEU A 44 2.69 -6.27 -8.14
N SER A 45 1.40 -6.29 -7.79
CA SER A 45 0.35 -6.91 -8.62
C SER A 45 -0.32 -5.93 -9.59
N SER A 46 -0.42 -4.65 -9.22
CA SER A 46 -1.10 -3.64 -10.03
C SER A 46 -0.49 -2.26 -9.84
N TYR A 47 -0.48 -1.49 -10.93
CA TYR A 47 -0.20 -0.06 -10.90
C TYR A 47 -1.35 0.74 -10.27
N ASN A 48 -2.60 0.24 -10.43
CA ASN A 48 -3.77 0.79 -9.76
C ASN A 48 -3.87 0.27 -8.33
N THR A 49 -3.32 1.03 -7.38
CA THR A 49 -3.33 0.67 -5.96
C THR A 49 -4.67 0.92 -5.26
N ASN A 50 -5.71 1.28 -6.00
CA ASN A 50 -7.05 1.51 -5.46
C ASN A 50 -7.97 0.29 -5.64
N THR A 51 -7.59 -0.69 -6.47
CA THR A 51 -8.28 -1.99 -6.54
C THR A 51 -8.01 -2.81 -5.28
N LEU A 52 -8.87 -3.78 -5.00
CA LEU A 52 -8.72 -4.64 -3.82
C LEU A 52 -7.33 -5.29 -3.73
N ASN A 53 -6.87 -5.92 -4.81
CA ASN A 53 -5.55 -6.56 -4.84
C ASN A 53 -4.40 -5.55 -4.90
N GLY A 54 -4.60 -4.43 -5.59
CA GLY A 54 -3.60 -3.36 -5.66
C GLY A 54 -3.34 -2.70 -4.30
N ALA A 55 -4.39 -2.44 -3.53
CA ALA A 55 -4.28 -1.87 -2.18
C ALA A 55 -3.62 -2.84 -1.18
N ALA A 56 -3.83 -4.14 -1.37
CA ALA A 56 -3.23 -5.18 -0.52
C ALA A 56 -1.76 -5.49 -0.88
N SER A 57 -1.27 -4.98 -2.01
CA SER A 57 0.09 -5.19 -2.52
C SER A 57 1.10 -4.17 -1.97
N ALA A 58 2.37 -4.29 -2.38
CA ALA A 58 3.39 -3.28 -2.12
C ALA A 58 3.35 -2.10 -3.13
N GLY A 59 2.34 -2.04 -4.00
CA GLY A 59 2.15 -0.95 -4.95
C GLY A 59 2.17 0.45 -4.33
N PRO A 60 1.49 0.72 -3.18
CA PRO A 60 1.57 2.01 -2.52
C PRO A 60 3.01 2.44 -2.19
N GLN A 61 3.89 1.53 -1.74
CA GLN A 61 5.30 1.82 -1.49
C GLN A 61 6.08 2.10 -2.79
N ALA A 62 5.79 1.34 -3.85
CA ALA A 62 6.51 1.42 -5.11
C ALA A 62 6.14 2.66 -5.93
N PHE A 63 4.89 3.10 -5.88
CA PHE A 63 4.35 4.10 -6.81
C PHE A 63 4.01 5.44 -6.18
N ALA A 64 4.34 5.66 -4.90
CA ALA A 64 4.07 6.92 -4.20
C ALA A 64 4.61 8.16 -4.93
N ARG A 65 5.73 8.03 -5.66
CA ARG A 65 6.34 9.11 -6.44
C ARG A 65 6.32 8.84 -7.96
N VAL A 66 5.42 7.95 -8.39
CA VAL A 66 5.08 7.69 -9.80
C VAL A 66 3.70 8.27 -10.13
N LEU A 67 2.75 8.07 -9.22
CA LEU A 67 1.41 8.65 -9.26
C LEU A 67 1.27 9.65 -8.10
N THR A 68 1.47 10.91 -8.38
CA THR A 68 1.28 12.00 -7.40
C THR A 68 -0.19 12.41 -7.30
N GLY A 69 -0.52 13.26 -6.32
CA GLY A 69 -1.84 13.78 -6.07
C GLY A 69 -1.74 15.06 -5.24
N PHE A 70 -2.86 15.58 -4.72
CA PHE A 70 -2.90 16.84 -3.98
C PHE A 70 -2.21 16.77 -2.61
N SER A 71 -1.92 15.57 -2.13
CA SER A 71 -1.25 15.36 -0.86
C SER A 71 -0.49 14.02 -0.86
N PHE A 72 0.40 13.87 0.11
CA PHE A 72 1.11 12.63 0.44
C PHE A 72 1.33 12.57 1.95
N HIS A 73 1.77 11.42 2.47
CA HIS A 73 2.03 11.24 3.89
C HIS A 73 3.51 11.40 4.21
N GLY A 74 3.81 12.22 5.21
CA GLY A 74 5.18 12.46 5.69
C GLY A 74 5.66 11.40 6.69
N PRO A 75 6.86 11.60 7.30
CA PRO A 75 7.53 10.59 8.13
C PRO A 75 6.76 10.20 9.40
N ASP A 76 5.91 11.09 9.92
CA ASP A 76 5.06 10.82 11.08
C ASP A 76 3.65 10.34 10.69
N GLY A 77 3.43 10.02 9.40
CA GLY A 77 2.11 9.68 8.88
C GLY A 77 1.18 10.89 8.66
N GLN A 78 1.64 12.11 8.93
CA GLN A 78 0.88 13.34 8.74
C GLN A 78 0.66 13.64 7.24
N VAL A 79 -0.49 14.25 6.94
CA VAL A 79 -0.81 14.69 5.57
C VAL A 79 -0.04 15.95 5.22
N LEU A 80 0.68 15.92 4.11
CA LEU A 80 1.42 17.04 3.54
C LEU A 80 0.85 17.39 2.16
N ALA A 81 0.58 18.66 1.92
CA ALA A 81 0.13 19.13 0.60
C ALA A 81 1.27 18.98 -0.43
N ASP A 82 0.95 18.45 -1.61
CA ASP A 82 1.86 18.41 -2.76
C ASP A 82 1.64 19.66 -3.62
N ASN A 83 2.35 20.73 -3.28
CA ASN A 83 2.20 22.02 -3.96
C ASN A 83 2.73 22.00 -5.40
N ASP A 84 3.55 21.02 -5.76
CA ASP A 84 3.96 20.81 -7.15
C ASP A 84 2.78 20.28 -7.97
N PHE A 85 1.93 19.42 -7.37
CA PHE A 85 0.77 18.86 -8.07
C PHE A 85 -0.40 19.85 -8.16
N GLY A 86 -0.69 20.59 -7.10
CA GLY A 86 -1.83 21.52 -7.09
C GLY A 86 -2.20 22.05 -5.72
N SER A 87 -3.43 22.53 -5.61
CA SER A 87 -3.95 23.09 -4.36
C SER A 87 -5.41 22.71 -4.12
N VAL A 88 -5.79 22.71 -2.84
CA VAL A 88 -7.16 22.46 -2.37
C VAL A 88 -7.57 23.61 -1.46
N SER A 89 -8.75 24.16 -1.68
CA SER A 89 -9.31 25.22 -0.84
C SER A 89 -10.74 24.91 -0.40
N VAL A 90 -11.04 25.17 0.88
CA VAL A 90 -12.38 25.04 1.43
C VAL A 90 -13.17 26.30 1.09
N VAL A 91 -14.23 26.16 0.29
CA VAL A 91 -15.10 27.27 -0.12
C VAL A 91 -16.47 27.25 0.56
N GLY A 92 -16.86 26.11 1.16
CA GLY A 92 -18.07 25.96 1.98
C GLY A 92 -17.85 24.88 3.04
N ARG A 93 -18.48 25.00 4.20
CA ARG A 93 -18.35 24.03 5.29
C ARG A 93 -19.64 23.27 5.63
N GLU A 94 -20.80 23.82 5.28
CA GLU A 94 -22.12 23.24 5.54
C GLU A 94 -23.06 23.43 4.34
N PRO A 95 -23.07 22.50 3.36
CA PRO A 95 -22.21 21.32 3.22
C PRO A 95 -20.76 21.67 2.91
N LEU A 96 -19.84 20.70 3.13
CA LEU A 96 -18.44 20.87 2.74
C LEU A 96 -18.34 20.99 1.21
N VAL A 97 -17.66 22.03 0.75
CA VAL A 97 -17.37 22.29 -0.67
C VAL A 97 -15.90 22.64 -0.81
N LEU A 98 -15.21 21.93 -1.68
CA LEU A 98 -13.79 22.06 -1.93
C LEU A 98 -13.52 22.43 -3.39
N ASP A 99 -12.70 23.46 -3.62
CA ASP A 99 -12.16 23.76 -4.94
C ASP A 99 -10.75 23.17 -5.06
N TYR A 100 -10.57 22.35 -6.09
CA TYR A 100 -9.30 21.73 -6.47
C TYR A 100 -8.74 22.44 -7.71
N SER A 101 -7.45 22.76 -7.68
CA SER A 101 -6.74 23.35 -8.81
C SER A 101 -5.46 22.54 -9.06
N ILE A 102 -5.40 21.82 -10.18
CA ILE A 102 -4.24 21.10 -10.68
C ILE A 102 -3.27 22.14 -11.28
N ALA A 103 -1.96 21.96 -11.12
CA ALA A 103 -0.95 22.84 -11.70
C ALA A 103 -1.11 22.95 -13.23
N ASP A 104 -0.92 24.15 -13.77
CA ASP A 104 -1.19 24.42 -15.19
C ASP A 104 -0.27 23.60 -16.13
N ASP A 105 0.96 23.30 -15.69
CA ASP A 105 1.97 22.51 -16.40
C ASP A 105 1.94 21.02 -16.08
N ALA A 106 1.01 20.56 -15.21
CA ALA A 106 0.86 19.15 -14.87
C ALA A 106 0.49 18.30 -16.09
N VAL A 107 1.38 17.39 -16.46
CA VAL A 107 1.21 16.46 -17.58
C VAL A 107 1.69 15.06 -17.19
N TYR A 108 1.09 14.05 -17.78
CA TYR A 108 1.59 12.68 -17.67
C TYR A 108 2.88 12.48 -18.48
N SER A 109 3.60 11.42 -18.21
CA SER A 109 4.86 11.07 -18.92
C SER A 109 4.69 10.76 -20.42
N ASP A 110 3.46 10.60 -20.90
CA ASP A 110 3.09 10.48 -22.31
C ASP A 110 2.71 11.83 -22.96
N GLY A 111 2.77 12.93 -22.20
CA GLY A 111 2.46 14.29 -22.64
C GLY A 111 0.98 14.66 -22.57
N LYS A 112 0.10 13.77 -22.14
CA LYS A 112 -1.31 14.11 -21.93
C LYS A 112 -1.47 14.94 -20.64
N PRO A 113 -2.37 15.94 -20.60
CA PRO A 113 -2.57 16.75 -19.41
C PRO A 113 -3.19 15.93 -18.28
N VAL A 114 -2.78 16.20 -17.03
CA VAL A 114 -3.55 15.77 -15.84
C VAL A 114 -4.75 16.71 -15.71
N THR A 115 -5.95 16.16 -15.58
CA THR A 115 -7.19 16.94 -15.61
C THR A 115 -8.18 16.52 -14.53
N CYS A 116 -9.27 17.26 -14.37
CA CYS A 116 -10.35 16.90 -13.44
C CYS A 116 -11.06 15.58 -13.84
N ASP A 117 -10.89 15.10 -15.07
CA ASP A 117 -11.41 13.80 -15.52
C ASP A 117 -10.84 12.65 -14.68
N ASP A 118 -9.58 12.75 -14.26
CA ASP A 118 -8.93 11.76 -13.41
C ASP A 118 -9.56 11.73 -12.00
N MET A 119 -10.03 12.89 -11.51
CA MET A 119 -10.77 12.99 -10.25
C MET A 119 -12.17 12.40 -10.37
N VAL A 120 -12.86 12.63 -11.50
CA VAL A 120 -14.19 12.05 -11.78
C VAL A 120 -14.09 10.53 -11.85
N LEU A 121 -13.10 9.98 -12.56
CA LEU A 121 -12.86 8.53 -12.63
C LEU A 121 -12.59 7.95 -11.22
N THR A 122 -11.71 8.60 -10.44
CA THR A 122 -11.38 8.16 -9.08
C THR A 122 -12.61 8.15 -8.17
N TRP A 123 -13.41 9.21 -8.21
CA TRP A 123 -14.66 9.28 -7.46
C TRP A 123 -15.68 8.23 -7.92
N ALA A 124 -15.89 8.08 -9.22
CA ALA A 124 -16.81 7.09 -9.74
C ALA A 124 -16.43 5.68 -9.28
N ALA A 125 -15.14 5.33 -9.34
CA ALA A 125 -14.64 4.03 -8.94
C ALA A 125 -14.81 3.76 -7.44
N GLN A 126 -14.62 4.78 -6.58
CA GLN A 126 -14.55 4.62 -5.13
C GLN A 126 -15.80 5.09 -4.38
N SER A 127 -16.77 5.73 -5.03
CA SER A 127 -17.97 6.26 -4.37
C SER A 127 -19.03 5.21 -4.02
N GLY A 128 -18.92 4.00 -4.58
CA GLY A 128 -19.95 2.96 -4.48
C GLY A 128 -21.23 3.28 -5.28
N ARG A 129 -21.28 4.38 -6.05
CA ARG A 129 -22.45 4.79 -6.83
C ARG A 129 -22.55 4.09 -8.19
N TYR A 130 -21.41 3.68 -8.71
CA TYR A 130 -21.30 3.02 -10.01
C TYR A 130 -20.93 1.55 -9.80
N PRO A 131 -21.71 0.60 -10.35
CA PRO A 131 -21.44 -0.82 -10.15
C PRO A 131 -20.23 -1.29 -10.97
N GLY A 132 -19.61 -2.39 -10.52
CA GLY A 132 -18.58 -3.11 -11.26
C GLY A 132 -17.15 -2.73 -10.91
N PHE A 133 -16.90 -1.61 -10.24
CA PHE A 133 -15.55 -1.25 -9.77
C PHE A 133 -15.16 -2.10 -8.55
N ASP A 134 -14.00 -2.75 -8.61
CA ASP A 134 -13.42 -3.52 -7.50
C ASP A 134 -12.53 -2.65 -6.58
N ALA A 135 -13.09 -1.50 -6.16
CA ALA A 135 -12.38 -0.56 -5.30
C ALA A 135 -12.19 -1.12 -3.88
N ALA A 136 -10.98 -0.99 -3.36
CA ALA A 136 -10.65 -1.44 -2.00
C ALA A 136 -11.40 -0.63 -0.93
N SER A 137 -11.58 0.67 -1.13
CA SER A 137 -12.22 1.53 -0.13
C SER A 137 -13.12 2.58 -0.76
N GLN A 138 -14.24 2.84 -0.09
CA GLN A 138 -15.18 3.91 -0.41
C GLN A 138 -15.02 5.09 0.56
N ALA A 139 -14.15 4.97 1.56
CA ALA A 139 -13.98 5.92 2.64
C ALA A 139 -13.80 7.35 2.12
N GLY A 140 -14.61 8.27 2.60
CA GLY A 140 -14.64 9.68 2.21
C GLY A 140 -15.21 9.96 0.81
N TYR A 141 -15.04 9.06 -0.18
CA TYR A 141 -15.58 9.24 -1.53
C TYR A 141 -17.10 9.00 -1.59
N LEU A 142 -17.63 8.13 -0.76
CA LEU A 142 -19.08 7.88 -0.69
C LEU A 142 -19.85 9.10 -0.15
N ASP A 143 -19.20 10.00 0.58
CA ASP A 143 -19.75 11.23 1.13
C ASP A 143 -19.77 12.39 0.12
N ILE A 144 -19.12 12.24 -1.03
CA ILE A 144 -19.13 13.23 -2.12
C ILE A 144 -20.46 13.13 -2.88
N ALA A 145 -21.19 14.24 -2.92
CA ALA A 145 -22.44 14.35 -3.67
C ALA A 145 -22.20 14.38 -5.20
N GLY A 146 -21.12 15.02 -5.62
CA GLY A 146 -20.73 15.14 -7.02
C GLY A 146 -19.48 15.98 -7.21
N ILE A 147 -18.91 15.89 -8.41
CA ILE A 147 -17.76 16.68 -8.85
C ILE A 147 -18.15 17.49 -10.06
N ASP A 148 -18.08 18.82 -9.93
CA ASP A 148 -18.24 19.73 -11.05
C ASP A 148 -16.90 19.79 -11.81
N CYS A 149 -16.82 19.10 -12.92
CA CYS A 149 -15.67 19.01 -13.81
C CYS A 149 -16.13 19.22 -15.24
N GLN A 150 -15.51 20.17 -15.94
CA GLN A 150 -15.62 20.26 -17.40
C GLN A 150 -14.47 19.44 -18.02
N PRO A 151 -14.75 18.49 -18.91
CA PRO A 151 -13.73 17.63 -19.48
C PRO A 151 -12.51 18.40 -19.99
N GLY A 152 -11.32 17.89 -19.66
CA GLY A 152 -10.05 18.50 -20.04
C GLY A 152 -9.60 19.70 -19.18
N GLN A 153 -10.37 20.13 -18.19
CA GLN A 153 -10.01 21.26 -17.33
C GLN A 153 -9.14 20.81 -16.14
N LYS A 154 -8.36 21.76 -15.63
CA LYS A 154 -7.48 21.57 -14.45
C LYS A 154 -8.12 21.99 -13.13
N ARG A 155 -9.40 22.26 -13.13
CA ARG A 155 -10.15 22.69 -11.96
C ARG A 155 -11.37 21.80 -11.76
N ALA A 156 -11.63 21.46 -10.51
CA ALA A 156 -12.82 20.74 -10.10
C ALA A 156 -13.39 21.33 -8.81
N ARG A 157 -14.71 21.31 -8.70
CA ARG A 157 -15.39 21.57 -7.43
C ARG A 157 -15.98 20.28 -6.91
N VAL A 158 -15.61 19.89 -5.71
CA VAL A 158 -16.10 18.69 -5.01
C VAL A 158 -17.14 19.11 -4.00
N ASN A 159 -18.37 18.65 -4.20
CA ASN A 159 -19.51 18.94 -3.35
C ASN A 159 -19.81 17.71 -2.48
N TYR A 160 -19.88 17.89 -1.16
CA TYR A 160 -20.21 16.82 -0.22
C TYR A 160 -21.71 16.75 0.06
N LEU A 161 -22.17 15.61 0.54
CA LEU A 161 -23.53 15.45 1.02
C LEU A 161 -23.80 16.35 2.24
N PRO A 162 -25.03 16.84 2.44
CA PRO A 162 -25.40 17.58 3.64
C PRO A 162 -25.05 16.81 4.91
N ASN A 163 -24.52 17.48 5.92
CA ASN A 163 -24.09 16.89 7.20
C ASN A 163 -22.99 15.83 7.09
N ARG A 164 -22.21 15.84 5.99
CA ARG A 164 -21.09 14.91 5.73
C ARG A 164 -19.79 15.68 5.49
N SER A 165 -19.45 16.58 6.42
CA SER A 165 -18.18 17.31 6.37
C SER A 165 -17.04 16.44 6.90
N VAL A 166 -16.53 15.55 6.02
CA VAL A 166 -15.46 14.59 6.35
C VAL A 166 -14.21 15.34 6.81
N ILE A 167 -13.68 14.97 7.98
CA ILE A 167 -12.53 15.66 8.61
C ILE A 167 -11.23 15.45 7.82
N ASP A 168 -11.06 14.26 7.24
CA ASP A 168 -9.85 13.85 6.52
C ASP A 168 -9.93 14.03 5.00
N TYR A 169 -10.71 15.04 4.54
CA TYR A 169 -10.85 15.32 3.10
C TYR A 169 -9.51 15.55 2.39
N ALA A 170 -8.48 16.04 3.10
CA ALA A 170 -7.15 16.25 2.55
C ALA A 170 -6.41 14.93 2.21
N GLN A 171 -6.94 13.78 2.63
CA GLN A 171 -6.43 12.45 2.29
C GLN A 171 -7.12 11.84 1.06
N LEU A 172 -8.07 12.53 0.44
CA LEU A 172 -8.66 12.14 -0.83
C LEU A 172 -7.84 12.72 -2.00
N PHE A 173 -7.87 12.06 -3.14
CA PHE A 173 -7.08 12.43 -4.32
C PHE A 173 -5.58 12.61 -4.03
N THR A 174 -5.07 11.82 -3.09
CA THR A 174 -3.67 11.78 -2.64
C THR A 174 -2.78 10.99 -3.62
N ALA A 175 -1.49 10.96 -3.35
CA ALA A 175 -0.55 10.10 -4.08
C ALA A 175 -1.08 8.66 -4.19
N THR A 176 -0.96 8.07 -5.36
CA THR A 176 -1.45 6.73 -5.76
C THR A 176 -2.96 6.58 -5.91
N SER A 177 -3.77 7.63 -5.67
CA SER A 177 -5.22 7.53 -5.82
C SER A 177 -5.74 7.93 -7.21
N LEU A 178 -5.10 8.90 -7.86
CA LEU A 178 -5.52 9.37 -9.18
C LEU A 178 -4.98 8.44 -10.29
N MET A 179 -5.90 7.93 -11.11
CA MET A 179 -5.55 7.09 -12.26
C MET A 179 -5.82 7.83 -13.57
N PRO A 180 -4.95 7.66 -14.61
CA PRO A 180 -5.06 8.40 -15.86
C PRO A 180 -6.31 7.98 -16.67
N SER A 181 -7.35 8.82 -16.63
CA SER A 181 -8.67 8.57 -17.27
C SER A 181 -8.54 8.42 -18.77
N HIS A 182 -7.62 9.14 -19.41
CA HIS A 182 -7.39 9.06 -20.85
C HIS A 182 -6.94 7.67 -21.31
N VAL A 183 -6.22 6.90 -20.46
CA VAL A 183 -5.81 5.53 -20.81
C VAL A 183 -7.03 4.62 -21.01
N ILE A 184 -8.04 4.75 -20.15
CA ILE A 184 -9.31 4.04 -20.32
C ILE A 184 -10.06 4.58 -21.52
N GLY A 185 -10.13 5.90 -21.68
CA GLY A 185 -10.77 6.56 -22.80
C GLY A 185 -10.22 6.11 -24.15
N ASP A 186 -8.89 6.10 -24.30
CA ASP A 186 -8.21 5.65 -25.51
C ASP A 186 -8.43 4.15 -25.77
N ALA A 187 -8.36 3.31 -24.71
CA ALA A 187 -8.58 1.86 -24.84
C ALA A 187 -10.03 1.50 -25.24
N LEU A 188 -11.01 2.28 -24.80
CA LEU A 188 -12.43 2.00 -25.04
C LEU A 188 -13.02 2.84 -26.19
N GLY A 189 -12.32 3.87 -26.68
CA GLY A 189 -12.78 4.78 -27.71
C GLY A 189 -13.96 5.66 -27.25
N LEU A 190 -13.91 6.17 -25.98
CA LEU A 190 -14.98 6.98 -25.40
C LEU A 190 -14.43 8.10 -24.50
N ASP A 191 -15.26 9.11 -24.26
CA ASP A 191 -15.04 10.11 -23.23
C ASP A 191 -15.51 9.55 -21.89
N VAL A 192 -14.55 9.31 -20.95
CA VAL A 192 -14.81 8.66 -19.66
C VAL A 192 -15.73 9.53 -18.80
N THR A 193 -15.46 10.84 -18.71
CA THR A 193 -16.27 11.76 -17.90
C THR A 193 -17.69 11.87 -18.42
N ALA A 194 -17.86 12.07 -19.72
CA ALA A 194 -19.20 12.13 -20.34
C ALA A 194 -19.96 10.82 -20.16
N ALA A 195 -19.29 9.66 -20.31
CA ALA A 195 -19.91 8.35 -20.13
C ALA A 195 -20.38 8.13 -18.69
N LEU A 196 -19.55 8.47 -17.68
CA LEU A 196 -19.90 8.38 -16.26
C LEU A 196 -21.05 9.34 -15.91
N GLN A 197 -21.02 10.58 -16.40
CA GLN A 197 -22.08 11.57 -16.17
C GLN A 197 -23.41 11.16 -16.82
N SER A 198 -23.38 10.49 -17.97
CA SER A 198 -24.60 9.99 -18.62
C SER A 198 -25.27 8.86 -17.85
N GLY A 199 -24.49 8.11 -17.05
CA GLY A 199 -24.97 6.94 -16.31
C GLY A 199 -25.33 5.76 -17.23
N ASP A 200 -24.86 5.73 -18.47
CA ASP A 200 -25.09 4.58 -19.36
C ASP A 200 -24.49 3.30 -18.77
N PRO A 201 -25.30 2.31 -18.39
CA PRO A 201 -24.82 1.13 -17.67
C PRO A 201 -23.82 0.29 -18.48
N VAL A 202 -23.89 0.31 -19.81
CA VAL A 202 -22.96 -0.42 -20.68
C VAL A 202 -21.60 0.26 -20.69
N ALA A 203 -21.58 1.58 -20.83
CA ALA A 203 -20.33 2.34 -20.78
C ALA A 203 -19.68 2.27 -19.39
N VAL A 204 -20.46 2.42 -18.31
CA VAL A 204 -20.01 2.28 -16.93
C VAL A 204 -19.37 0.90 -16.68
N ALA A 205 -20.02 -0.18 -17.10
CA ALA A 205 -19.49 -1.54 -16.91
C ALA A 205 -18.15 -1.74 -17.66
N ARG A 206 -18.00 -1.20 -18.89
CA ARG A 206 -16.75 -1.26 -19.64
C ARG A 206 -15.65 -0.44 -19.00
N ILE A 207 -15.96 0.75 -18.46
CA ILE A 207 -15.01 1.59 -17.73
C ILE A 207 -14.55 0.88 -16.45
N ALA A 208 -15.48 0.27 -15.70
CA ALA A 208 -15.18 -0.45 -14.49
C ALA A 208 -14.27 -1.66 -14.74
N ASP A 209 -14.57 -2.47 -15.77
CA ASP A 209 -13.75 -3.62 -16.16
C ASP A 209 -12.32 -3.17 -16.56
N ALA A 210 -12.21 -2.11 -17.36
CA ALA A 210 -10.92 -1.55 -17.72
C ALA A 210 -10.16 -1.01 -16.49
N TRP A 211 -10.84 -0.28 -15.57
CA TRP A 211 -10.24 0.24 -14.35
C TRP A 211 -9.73 -0.87 -13.42
N ASN A 212 -10.41 -2.00 -13.37
CA ASN A 212 -10.05 -3.16 -12.57
C ASN A 212 -8.79 -3.88 -13.10
N THR A 213 -8.54 -3.87 -14.43
CA THR A 213 -7.61 -4.84 -15.05
C THR A 213 -6.52 -4.24 -15.95
N ILE A 214 -6.72 -3.04 -16.52
CA ILE A 214 -5.82 -2.49 -17.56
C ILE A 214 -4.41 -2.19 -17.01
N TRP A 215 -4.27 -2.05 -15.70
CA TRP A 215 -3.05 -1.70 -14.99
C TRP A 215 -2.44 -2.87 -14.21
N ASP A 216 -2.81 -4.10 -14.50
CA ASP A 216 -2.15 -5.27 -13.92
C ASP A 216 -0.69 -5.34 -14.35
N LEU A 217 0.20 -5.57 -13.37
CA LEU A 217 1.63 -5.65 -13.59
C LEU A 217 2.03 -7.09 -13.92
N LYS A 218 2.70 -7.25 -15.06
CA LYS A 218 3.28 -8.52 -15.52
C LYS A 218 4.46 -8.25 -16.46
N PRO A 219 5.39 -9.18 -16.63
CA PRO A 219 6.46 -9.02 -17.60
C PRO A 219 5.93 -8.76 -19.01
N GLY A 220 6.55 -7.79 -19.71
CA GLY A 220 6.19 -7.46 -21.09
C GLY A 220 4.89 -6.64 -21.24
N ILE A 221 4.49 -5.87 -20.21
CA ILE A 221 3.38 -4.93 -20.31
C ILE A 221 3.63 -3.87 -21.38
N ASP A 222 2.54 -3.37 -21.96
CA ASP A 222 2.56 -2.19 -22.81
C ASP A 222 2.68 -0.93 -21.95
N LEU A 223 3.90 -0.40 -21.85
CA LEU A 223 4.21 0.76 -20.99
C LEU A 223 3.46 2.04 -21.40
N THR A 224 2.89 2.11 -22.60
CA THR A 224 2.08 3.27 -23.03
C THR A 224 0.79 3.39 -22.22
N ARG A 225 0.38 2.32 -21.54
CA ARG A 225 -0.80 2.29 -20.66
C ARG A 225 -0.47 2.66 -19.20
N PHE A 226 0.81 2.93 -18.89
CA PHE A 226 1.27 3.21 -17.53
C PHE A 226 1.94 4.59 -17.43
N PRO A 227 1.28 5.67 -17.93
CA PRO A 227 1.86 7.01 -17.82
C PRO A 227 1.89 7.46 -16.36
N ALA A 228 2.92 8.21 -16.02
CA ALA A 228 3.19 8.69 -14.67
C ALA A 228 2.94 10.19 -14.56
N ALA A 229 2.34 10.63 -13.47
CA ALA A 229 2.16 12.04 -13.10
C ALA A 229 3.11 12.46 -11.97
N GLY A 230 4.20 11.76 -11.76
CA GLY A 230 5.18 12.00 -10.71
C GLY A 230 6.61 12.10 -11.23
N PRO A 231 7.58 12.28 -10.31
CA PRO A 231 9.01 12.42 -10.65
C PRO A 231 9.63 11.16 -11.27
N TYR A 232 9.02 9.99 -11.07
CA TYR A 232 9.43 8.73 -11.70
C TYR A 232 8.33 8.16 -12.60
N ARG A 233 8.73 7.31 -13.54
CA ARG A 233 7.86 6.48 -14.38
C ARG A 233 8.39 5.05 -14.44
N ILE A 234 7.52 4.09 -14.73
CA ILE A 234 7.94 2.69 -14.95
C ILE A 234 8.80 2.63 -16.21
N GLU A 235 9.98 2.01 -16.08
CA GLU A 235 10.89 1.69 -17.19
C GLU A 235 10.69 0.23 -17.65
N SER A 236 10.51 -0.70 -16.70
CA SER A 236 10.29 -2.12 -17.00
C SER A 236 9.72 -2.89 -15.82
N VAL A 237 9.05 -3.99 -16.13
CA VAL A 237 8.63 -5.03 -15.17
C VAL A 237 9.37 -6.31 -15.53
N GLN A 238 10.11 -6.88 -14.57
CA GLN A 238 10.94 -8.05 -14.77
C GLN A 238 10.20 -9.36 -14.46
N PRO A 239 10.69 -10.52 -14.96
CA PRO A 239 10.09 -11.82 -14.66
C PRO A 239 10.07 -12.21 -13.17
N ASP A 240 10.98 -11.66 -12.36
CA ASP A 240 11.03 -11.85 -10.92
C ASP A 240 10.08 -10.92 -10.14
N GLY A 241 9.24 -10.16 -10.86
CA GLY A 241 8.28 -9.21 -10.32
C GLY A 241 8.88 -7.86 -9.91
N SER A 242 10.20 -7.67 -10.05
CA SER A 242 10.80 -6.37 -9.77
C SER A 242 10.38 -5.33 -10.81
N VAL A 243 10.24 -4.07 -10.36
CA VAL A 243 9.86 -2.94 -11.20
C VAL A 243 10.98 -1.91 -11.20
N SER A 244 11.52 -1.63 -12.38
CA SER A 244 12.49 -0.55 -12.57
C SER A 244 11.76 0.75 -12.87
N LEU A 245 12.08 1.78 -12.10
CA LEU A 245 11.61 3.14 -12.25
C LEU A 245 12.76 4.00 -12.81
N THR A 246 12.45 4.90 -13.71
CA THR A 246 13.38 5.93 -14.22
C THR A 246 12.77 7.31 -14.05
N THR A 247 13.59 8.36 -14.04
CA THR A 247 13.09 9.74 -13.95
C THR A 247 12.09 10.04 -15.07
N ASN A 248 11.06 10.80 -14.72
CA ASN A 248 10.11 11.34 -15.68
C ASN A 248 10.59 12.71 -16.17
N ASP A 249 10.99 12.80 -17.43
CA ASP A 249 11.49 14.04 -18.00
C ASP A 249 10.42 15.13 -18.09
N LEU A 250 9.15 14.73 -18.15
CA LEU A 250 8.00 15.65 -18.20
C LEU A 250 7.50 16.07 -16.81
N TRP A 251 8.07 15.53 -15.71
CA TRP A 251 7.75 16.00 -14.37
C TRP A 251 8.11 17.49 -14.23
N TRP A 252 7.14 18.29 -13.83
CA TRP A 252 7.24 19.74 -13.72
C TRP A 252 7.80 20.23 -12.38
N GLY A 253 7.74 19.41 -11.32
CA GLY A 253 8.27 19.75 -10.00
C GLY A 253 9.77 19.48 -9.86
N THR A 254 10.22 19.38 -8.62
CA THR A 254 11.64 19.14 -8.31
C THR A 254 12.13 17.81 -8.88
N LYS A 255 13.17 17.84 -9.71
CA LYS A 255 13.73 16.64 -10.35
C LYS A 255 14.49 15.78 -9.35
N PRO A 256 14.33 14.44 -9.39
CA PRO A 256 15.12 13.52 -8.58
C PRO A 256 16.61 13.57 -8.92
N VAL A 257 17.45 13.39 -7.89
CA VAL A 257 18.91 13.23 -8.08
C VAL A 257 19.24 11.81 -8.55
N THR A 258 18.66 10.81 -7.91
CA THR A 258 18.78 9.39 -8.30
C THR A 258 17.98 9.14 -9.57
N LYS A 259 18.63 8.65 -10.64
CA LYS A 259 17.98 8.48 -11.93
C LYS A 259 17.11 7.23 -12.02
N ARG A 260 17.48 6.17 -11.31
CA ARG A 260 16.75 4.89 -11.33
C ARG A 260 16.53 4.36 -9.92
N VAL A 261 15.34 3.79 -9.72
CA VAL A 261 15.01 3.01 -8.52
C VAL A 261 14.46 1.67 -8.99
N THR A 262 15.10 0.57 -8.60
CA THR A 262 14.53 -0.76 -8.81
C THR A 262 13.87 -1.21 -7.53
N VAL A 263 12.56 -1.40 -7.59
CA VAL A 263 11.73 -1.87 -6.48
C VAL A 263 11.64 -3.40 -6.55
N TRP A 264 12.06 -4.06 -5.48
CA TRP A 264 12.12 -5.52 -5.38
C TRP A 264 10.98 -6.02 -4.48
N PRO A 265 10.11 -6.90 -5.00
CA PRO A 265 9.01 -7.47 -4.24
C PRO A 265 9.51 -8.52 -3.25
N ARG A 266 8.58 -9.02 -2.42
CA ARG A 266 8.80 -10.20 -1.57
C ARG A 266 9.20 -11.42 -2.39
N GLY A 267 9.97 -12.34 -1.79
CA GLY A 267 10.41 -13.59 -2.42
C GLY A 267 11.90 -13.63 -2.72
N VAL A 268 12.62 -12.50 -2.60
CA VAL A 268 14.08 -12.44 -2.73
C VAL A 268 14.75 -12.63 -1.36
N ASP A 269 15.98 -13.15 -1.34
CA ASP A 269 16.78 -13.22 -0.10
C ASP A 269 17.28 -11.83 0.27
N VAL A 270 16.52 -11.19 1.18
CA VAL A 270 16.79 -9.82 1.63
C VAL A 270 18.13 -9.74 2.39
N GLN A 271 18.42 -10.75 3.26
CA GLN A 271 19.65 -10.73 4.05
C GLN A 271 20.90 -10.88 3.18
N ASP A 272 20.89 -11.79 2.21
CA ASP A 272 22.01 -11.96 1.28
C ASP A 272 22.28 -10.66 0.50
N ARG A 273 21.23 -10.02 0.00
CA ARG A 273 21.34 -8.78 -0.77
C ARG A 273 21.76 -7.56 0.06
N ILE A 274 21.47 -7.54 1.35
CA ILE A 274 22.03 -6.57 2.30
C ILE A 274 23.52 -6.85 2.50
N ASN A 275 23.90 -8.11 2.77
CA ASN A 275 25.28 -8.51 3.05
C ASN A 275 26.23 -8.22 1.89
N ASN A 276 25.78 -8.39 0.66
CA ASN A 276 26.58 -8.11 -0.54
C ASN A 276 26.43 -6.66 -1.06
N GLY A 277 25.70 -5.79 -0.35
CA GLY A 277 25.54 -4.38 -0.71
C GLY A 277 24.61 -4.13 -1.91
N THR A 278 23.86 -5.12 -2.38
CA THR A 278 22.93 -4.95 -3.50
C THR A 278 21.73 -4.08 -3.13
N PHE A 279 21.13 -4.29 -1.96
CA PHE A 279 20.01 -3.47 -1.49
C PHE A 279 20.51 -2.22 -0.77
N HIS A 280 20.06 -1.06 -1.25
CA HIS A 280 20.39 0.22 -0.67
C HIS A 280 19.36 0.67 0.37
N VAL A 281 18.09 0.31 0.15
CA VAL A 281 16.97 0.58 1.04
C VAL A 281 16.12 -0.68 1.18
N VAL A 282 15.74 -1.00 2.41
CA VAL A 282 14.81 -2.09 2.74
C VAL A 282 13.73 -1.52 3.64
N ASP A 283 12.47 -1.77 3.34
CA ASP A 283 11.33 -1.40 4.17
C ASP A 283 10.30 -2.52 4.19
N VAL A 284 10.35 -3.32 5.23
CA VAL A 284 9.53 -4.52 5.41
C VAL A 284 8.91 -4.57 6.80
N ALA A 285 7.79 -5.27 6.95
CA ALA A 285 7.25 -5.55 8.28
C ALA A 285 8.26 -6.41 9.07
N THR A 286 8.52 -6.04 10.31
CA THR A 286 9.52 -6.70 11.16
C THR A 286 9.26 -8.21 11.22
N GLY A 287 10.25 -9.01 10.87
CA GLY A 287 10.19 -10.48 10.84
C GLY A 287 9.54 -11.09 9.60
N SER A 288 9.00 -10.31 8.65
CA SER A 288 8.38 -10.86 7.42
C SER A 288 9.40 -11.53 6.49
N SER A 289 10.65 -11.04 6.51
CA SER A 289 11.79 -11.62 5.79
C SER A 289 12.73 -12.42 6.72
N GLY A 290 12.22 -12.91 7.85
CA GLY A 290 13.00 -13.55 8.90
C GLY A 290 13.75 -12.55 9.78
N THR A 291 14.73 -13.05 10.53
CA THR A 291 15.56 -12.18 11.39
C THR A 291 16.64 -11.53 10.55
N LEU A 292 16.50 -10.22 10.33
CA LEU A 292 17.51 -9.44 9.60
C LEU A 292 18.61 -8.97 10.55
N THR A 293 19.87 -9.18 10.17
CA THR A 293 21.05 -8.62 10.81
C THR A 293 21.50 -7.37 10.08
N THR A 294 22.09 -6.41 10.81
CA THR A 294 22.54 -5.13 10.25
C THR A 294 24.05 -5.15 10.08
N PRO A 295 24.59 -5.23 8.85
CA PRO A 295 26.03 -5.10 8.62
C PRO A 295 26.54 -3.69 8.93
N ASP A 296 27.85 -3.54 9.15
CA ASP A 296 28.49 -2.26 9.49
C ASP A 296 28.21 -1.14 8.49
N GLY A 297 27.97 -1.48 7.22
CA GLY A 297 27.65 -0.53 6.14
C GLY A 297 26.22 -0.01 6.13
N TYR A 298 25.37 -0.41 7.08
CA TYR A 298 23.96 -0.04 7.13
C TYR A 298 23.59 0.65 8.43
N GLN A 299 22.52 1.42 8.37
CA GLN A 299 21.75 1.89 9.52
C GLN A 299 20.39 1.19 9.53
N ARG A 300 19.84 0.98 10.72
CA ARG A 300 18.53 0.34 10.94
C ARG A 300 17.69 1.18 11.86
N SER A 301 16.42 1.32 11.55
CA SER A 301 15.40 1.82 12.43
C SER A 301 14.22 0.84 12.47
N GLU A 302 13.59 0.77 13.65
CA GLU A 302 12.32 0.09 13.82
C GLU A 302 11.29 1.11 14.26
N ILE A 303 10.19 1.17 13.52
CA ILE A 303 9.11 2.11 13.80
C ILE A 303 7.80 1.37 13.99
N GLY A 304 6.92 1.92 14.82
CA GLY A 304 5.53 1.48 14.88
C GLY A 304 4.86 1.70 13.52
N SER A 305 4.07 0.73 13.09
CA SER A 305 3.22 0.87 11.91
C SER A 305 1.78 1.09 12.36
N GLY A 306 0.98 1.81 11.56
CA GLY A 306 -0.47 1.91 11.78
C GLY A 306 -1.21 0.59 11.52
N GLY A 307 -0.57 -0.43 10.95
CA GLY A 307 -1.19 -1.70 10.63
C GLY A 307 -1.34 -2.63 11.84
N ILE A 308 -2.46 -3.36 11.87
CA ILE A 308 -2.74 -4.41 12.85
C ILE A 308 -2.67 -5.75 12.14
N GLU A 309 -1.79 -6.66 12.59
CA GLU A 309 -1.81 -8.04 12.13
C GLU A 309 -3.01 -8.76 12.71
N GLN A 310 -3.80 -9.45 11.87
CA GLN A 310 -5.06 -10.03 12.28
C GLN A 310 -5.45 -11.24 11.43
N LEU A 311 -6.32 -12.09 11.97
CA LEU A 311 -7.08 -13.04 11.19
C LEU A 311 -8.36 -12.34 10.70
N ILE A 312 -8.55 -12.29 9.40
CA ILE A 312 -9.77 -11.79 8.74
C ILE A 312 -10.58 -13.02 8.35
N PHE A 313 -11.78 -13.15 8.91
CA PHE A 313 -12.62 -14.31 8.65
C PHE A 313 -13.41 -14.15 7.36
N GLY A 314 -13.52 -15.22 6.58
CA GLY A 314 -14.29 -15.20 5.34
C GLY A 314 -15.82 -15.06 5.59
N ALA A 315 -16.49 -14.39 4.67
CA ALA A 315 -17.95 -14.30 4.66
C ALA A 315 -18.62 -15.68 4.43
N THR A 316 -17.88 -16.59 3.82
CA THR A 316 -18.32 -17.98 3.52
C THR A 316 -17.34 -18.98 4.13
N GLY A 317 -17.67 -20.27 4.07
CA GLY A 317 -16.78 -21.34 4.54
C GLY A 317 -16.87 -21.64 6.03
N ALA A 318 -15.84 -22.28 6.57
CA ALA A 318 -15.86 -22.90 7.89
C ALA A 318 -16.05 -21.94 9.07
N VAL A 319 -15.59 -20.68 8.92
CA VAL A 319 -15.67 -19.64 9.96
C VAL A 319 -16.64 -18.51 9.60
N SER A 320 -17.63 -18.79 8.76
CA SER A 320 -18.63 -17.80 8.34
C SER A 320 -19.65 -17.44 9.42
N THR A 321 -19.76 -18.23 10.50
CA THR A 321 -20.72 -18.00 11.58
C THR A 321 -20.06 -17.48 12.87
N PRO A 322 -20.73 -16.64 13.69
CA PRO A 322 -20.16 -16.17 14.94
C PRO A 322 -19.66 -17.28 15.89
N PRO A 323 -20.36 -18.43 16.09
CA PRO A 323 -19.84 -19.51 16.93
C PRO A 323 -18.53 -20.10 16.43
N THR A 324 -18.36 -20.33 15.10
CA THR A 324 -17.13 -20.90 14.54
C THR A 324 -15.98 -19.91 14.57
N ARG A 325 -16.24 -18.61 14.31
CA ARG A 325 -15.24 -17.54 14.48
C ARG A 325 -14.78 -17.44 15.94
N ARG A 326 -15.74 -17.46 16.87
CA ARG A 326 -15.45 -17.42 18.30
C ARG A 326 -14.64 -18.64 18.75
N ALA A 327 -14.94 -19.83 18.24
CA ALA A 327 -14.19 -21.05 18.56
C ALA A 327 -12.72 -20.92 18.11
N LEU A 328 -12.49 -20.48 16.88
CA LEU A 328 -11.12 -20.26 16.36
C LEU A 328 -10.40 -19.17 17.17
N ALA A 329 -11.08 -18.07 17.53
CA ALA A 329 -10.52 -17.02 18.35
C ALA A 329 -10.12 -17.51 19.76
N LEU A 330 -10.97 -18.33 20.40
CA LEU A 330 -10.72 -18.88 21.74
C LEU A 330 -9.56 -19.87 21.77
N CYS A 331 -9.30 -20.61 20.71
CA CYS A 331 -8.13 -21.51 20.66
C CYS A 331 -6.85 -20.85 20.14
N THR A 332 -6.94 -19.61 19.63
CA THR A 332 -5.77 -18.86 19.14
C THR A 332 -4.99 -18.26 20.32
N PRO A 333 -3.70 -18.62 20.51
CA PRO A 333 -2.90 -18.14 21.64
C PRO A 333 -2.29 -16.76 21.32
N ARG A 334 -3.10 -15.69 21.35
CA ARG A 334 -2.72 -14.35 20.89
C ARG A 334 -1.53 -13.77 21.67
N ASP A 335 -1.49 -13.98 22.99
CA ASP A 335 -0.39 -13.55 23.86
C ASP A 335 0.94 -14.21 23.47
N ALA A 336 0.93 -15.53 23.25
CA ALA A 336 2.13 -16.26 22.81
C ALA A 336 2.56 -15.87 21.39
N ILE A 337 1.60 -15.62 20.48
CA ILE A 337 1.88 -15.16 19.11
C ILE A 337 2.53 -13.77 19.14
N ALA A 338 1.97 -12.82 19.89
CA ALA A 338 2.51 -11.48 20.05
C ALA A 338 3.91 -11.49 20.69
N ALA A 339 4.10 -12.30 21.74
CA ALA A 339 5.39 -12.48 22.38
C ALA A 339 6.46 -13.08 21.42
N ASN A 340 6.10 -14.08 20.64
CA ASN A 340 6.99 -14.67 19.64
C ASN A 340 7.35 -13.68 18.51
N ALA A 341 6.42 -12.82 18.14
CA ALA A 341 6.65 -11.74 17.18
C ALA A 341 7.45 -10.58 17.78
N GLN A 342 7.64 -10.54 19.10
CA GLN A 342 8.23 -9.43 19.86
C GLN A 342 7.47 -8.11 19.65
N MET A 343 6.15 -8.19 19.53
CA MET A 343 5.26 -7.07 19.27
C MET A 343 4.18 -6.98 20.36
N PRO A 344 3.66 -5.78 20.68
CA PRO A 344 2.58 -5.66 21.64
C PRO A 344 1.30 -6.28 21.08
N ILE A 345 0.62 -7.09 21.90
CA ILE A 345 -0.73 -7.58 21.58
C ILE A 345 -1.63 -6.38 21.31
N SER A 346 -2.55 -6.50 20.37
CA SER A 346 -3.50 -5.44 20.08
C SER A 346 -4.94 -5.93 20.13
N ASN A 347 -5.82 -5.11 20.68
CA ASN A 347 -7.27 -5.31 20.70
C ASN A 347 -8.00 -4.41 19.69
N VAL A 348 -7.24 -3.59 18.96
CA VAL A 348 -7.75 -2.60 17.99
C VAL A 348 -8.36 -3.29 16.78
N ARG A 349 -9.56 -2.85 16.39
CA ARG A 349 -10.22 -3.18 15.11
C ARG A 349 -10.60 -1.93 14.32
N LEU A 350 -11.08 -0.91 15.03
CA LEU A 350 -11.21 0.45 14.50
C LEU A 350 -10.03 1.23 15.06
N ASP A 351 -9.20 1.79 14.20
CA ASP A 351 -7.96 2.45 14.64
C ASP A 351 -8.30 3.71 15.46
N PRO A 352 -7.77 3.86 16.67
CA PRO A 352 -8.06 5.00 17.52
C PRO A 352 -7.32 6.26 17.04
N VAL A 353 -8.03 7.39 17.10
CA VAL A 353 -7.55 8.70 16.62
C VAL A 353 -6.61 9.40 17.61
N ASN A 354 -6.53 8.93 18.85
CA ASN A 354 -5.69 9.51 19.90
C ASN A 354 -5.36 8.49 20.99
N ASP A 355 -4.44 8.83 21.89
CA ASP A 355 -3.94 7.95 22.96
C ASP A 355 -5.03 7.53 23.96
N ASP A 356 -5.98 8.41 24.27
CA ASP A 356 -7.08 8.09 25.19
C ASP A 356 -8.01 7.05 24.57
N ALA A 357 -8.34 7.20 23.28
CA ALA A 357 -9.13 6.25 22.51
C ALA A 357 -8.40 4.91 22.36
N TYR A 358 -7.08 4.94 22.13
CA TYR A 358 -6.25 3.75 22.10
C TYR A 358 -6.29 3.00 23.43
N SER A 359 -6.04 3.70 24.53
CA SER A 359 -6.07 3.12 25.87
C SER A 359 -7.43 2.51 26.21
N ALA A 360 -8.52 3.18 25.85
CA ALA A 360 -9.88 2.67 26.05
C ALA A 360 -10.15 1.40 25.22
N THR A 361 -9.69 1.34 23.98
CA THR A 361 -9.85 0.17 23.10
C THR A 361 -9.04 -1.03 23.60
N GLU A 362 -7.79 -0.80 24.03
CA GLU A 362 -6.93 -1.86 24.56
C GLU A 362 -7.43 -2.40 25.91
N ALA A 363 -8.11 -1.58 26.71
CA ALA A 363 -8.70 -1.97 28.01
C ALA A 363 -10.07 -2.66 27.89
N ALA A 364 -10.56 -2.92 26.67
CA ALA A 364 -11.87 -3.55 26.48
C ALA A 364 -11.99 -4.88 27.23
N ALA A 365 -12.95 -4.98 28.14
CA ALA A 365 -13.11 -6.14 29.04
C ALA A 365 -13.34 -7.45 28.27
N GLU A 366 -14.00 -7.36 27.12
CA GLU A 366 -14.31 -8.51 26.26
C GLU A 366 -13.06 -9.14 25.65
N ALA A 367 -11.98 -8.35 25.46
CA ALA A 367 -10.74 -8.79 24.84
C ALA A 367 -10.01 -9.84 25.69
N GLY A 368 -10.08 -9.73 27.01
CA GLY A 368 -9.31 -10.55 27.94
C GLY A 368 -9.54 -12.06 27.77
N GLN A 369 -10.77 -12.47 27.44
CA GLN A 369 -11.10 -13.88 27.23
C GLN A 369 -10.43 -14.51 26.00
N PHE A 370 -9.92 -13.70 25.09
CA PHE A 370 -9.27 -14.13 23.84
C PHE A 370 -7.74 -13.95 23.86
N SER A 371 -7.13 -13.53 24.97
CA SER A 371 -5.69 -13.30 25.03
C SER A 371 -4.92 -14.61 25.06
N ALA A 372 -5.19 -15.46 26.05
CA ALA A 372 -4.65 -16.82 26.12
C ALA A 372 -5.60 -17.82 25.49
N ALA A 373 -5.06 -18.91 24.95
CA ALA A 373 -5.90 -19.99 24.42
C ALA A 373 -6.74 -20.66 25.50
N ASN A 374 -8.02 -20.90 25.18
CA ASN A 374 -8.96 -21.65 26.01
C ASN A 374 -9.63 -22.76 25.16
N PRO A 375 -8.97 -23.93 25.02
CA PRO A 375 -9.46 -25.02 24.18
C PRO A 375 -10.82 -25.57 24.61
N ASP A 376 -11.12 -25.59 25.90
CA ASP A 376 -12.41 -26.09 26.39
C ASP A 376 -13.57 -25.15 26.01
N ALA A 377 -13.38 -23.85 26.17
CA ALA A 377 -14.34 -22.86 25.70
C ALA A 377 -14.48 -22.88 24.16
N ALA A 378 -13.39 -23.09 23.43
CA ALA A 378 -13.41 -23.23 21.97
C ALA A 378 -14.23 -24.45 21.54
N ARG A 379 -14.03 -25.61 22.19
CA ARG A 379 -14.80 -26.84 21.93
C ARG A 379 -16.29 -26.63 22.26
N ALA A 380 -16.60 -25.96 23.38
CA ALA A 380 -17.97 -25.65 23.76
C ALA A 380 -18.67 -24.73 22.73
N ALA A 381 -17.96 -23.76 22.17
CA ALA A 381 -18.52 -22.83 21.18
C ALA A 381 -18.99 -23.52 19.88
N ILE A 382 -18.40 -24.64 19.51
CA ILE A 382 -18.82 -25.49 18.37
C ILE A 382 -19.59 -26.75 18.80
N ALA A 383 -20.09 -26.78 20.06
CA ALA A 383 -20.82 -27.93 20.61
C ALA A 383 -20.09 -29.29 20.44
N GLY A 384 -18.77 -29.28 20.48
CA GLY A 384 -17.91 -30.46 20.29
C GLY A 384 -17.88 -31.00 18.86
N GLN A 385 -18.46 -30.30 17.87
CA GLN A 385 -18.43 -30.75 16.47
C GLN A 385 -17.03 -30.49 15.88
N PRO A 386 -16.56 -31.39 14.99
CA PRO A 386 -15.28 -31.18 14.31
C PRO A 386 -15.36 -29.95 13.40
N LEU A 387 -14.30 -29.12 13.43
CA LEU A 387 -14.16 -27.94 12.58
C LEU A 387 -12.80 -28.01 11.87
N THR A 388 -12.81 -27.86 10.54
CA THR A 388 -11.58 -27.74 9.75
C THR A 388 -11.54 -26.35 9.14
N VAL A 389 -10.42 -25.63 9.34
CA VAL A 389 -10.24 -24.23 8.90
C VAL A 389 -8.99 -24.13 8.03
N ARG A 390 -9.14 -23.55 6.86
CA ARG A 390 -8.05 -23.22 5.95
C ARG A 390 -7.59 -21.78 6.23
N ILE A 391 -6.35 -21.62 6.71
CA ILE A 391 -5.74 -20.30 6.92
C ILE A 391 -4.70 -20.06 5.83
N GLY A 392 -4.77 -18.89 5.17
CA GLY A 392 -3.79 -18.47 4.18
C GLY A 392 -3.14 -17.12 4.53
N TYR A 393 -1.97 -16.88 3.98
CA TYR A 393 -1.24 -15.60 4.03
C TYR A 393 -0.33 -15.50 2.80
N GLN A 394 0.14 -14.31 2.46
CA GLN A 394 1.07 -14.14 1.34
C GLN A 394 2.46 -14.64 1.72
N SER A 395 2.96 -15.65 1.00
CA SER A 395 4.29 -16.26 1.24
C SER A 395 5.35 -15.73 0.25
N PRO A 396 6.66 -15.92 0.56
CA PRO A 396 7.19 -16.41 1.83
C PRO A 396 7.07 -15.35 2.94
N ASN A 397 6.70 -15.77 4.15
CA ASN A 397 6.69 -14.92 5.34
C ASN A 397 6.90 -15.78 6.60
N PRO A 398 8.14 -15.92 7.10
CA PRO A 398 8.47 -16.75 8.25
C PRO A 398 7.68 -16.43 9.52
N ARG A 399 7.40 -15.16 9.75
CA ARG A 399 6.62 -14.69 10.92
C ARG A 399 5.18 -15.21 10.85
N LEU A 400 4.52 -15.08 9.70
CA LEU A 400 3.15 -15.54 9.52
C LEU A 400 3.07 -17.07 9.52
N ALA A 401 4.06 -17.77 8.94
CA ALA A 401 4.19 -19.22 9.04
C ALA A 401 4.26 -19.70 10.49
N ALA A 402 5.08 -19.05 11.32
CA ALA A 402 5.18 -19.35 12.74
C ALA A 402 3.85 -19.10 13.48
N THR A 403 3.12 -18.04 13.10
CA THR A 403 1.79 -17.70 13.64
C THR A 403 0.78 -18.81 13.31
N VAL A 404 0.66 -19.22 12.04
CA VAL A 404 -0.24 -20.31 11.63
C VAL A 404 0.11 -21.61 12.34
N ALA A 405 1.40 -21.94 12.45
CA ALA A 405 1.87 -23.12 13.19
C ALA A 405 1.49 -23.08 14.69
N ALA A 406 1.54 -21.91 15.32
CA ALA A 406 1.10 -21.74 16.71
C ALA A 406 -0.42 -21.95 16.86
N ILE A 407 -1.23 -21.38 15.96
CA ILE A 407 -2.68 -21.57 15.92
C ILE A 407 -3.00 -23.04 15.71
N THR A 408 -2.36 -23.71 14.75
CA THR A 408 -2.58 -25.15 14.45
C THR A 408 -2.36 -26.01 15.69
N ARG A 409 -1.23 -25.85 16.39
CA ARG A 409 -0.94 -26.62 17.60
C ARG A 409 -1.95 -26.37 18.72
N SER A 410 -2.30 -25.13 18.93
CA SER A 410 -3.19 -24.74 20.02
C SER A 410 -4.64 -25.20 19.76
N CYS A 411 -5.14 -25.00 18.55
CA CYS A 411 -6.51 -25.32 18.17
C CYS A 411 -6.74 -26.83 18.05
N ALA A 412 -5.72 -27.64 17.76
CA ALA A 412 -5.81 -29.11 17.75
C ALA A 412 -6.30 -29.68 19.10
N VAL A 413 -5.93 -29.06 20.22
CA VAL A 413 -6.39 -29.44 21.57
C VAL A 413 -7.91 -29.25 21.73
N ALA A 414 -8.48 -28.28 21.01
CA ALA A 414 -9.94 -28.06 21.00
C ALA A 414 -10.70 -28.96 20.01
N GLY A 415 -10.01 -29.80 19.23
CA GLY A 415 -10.62 -30.60 18.16
C GLY A 415 -10.83 -29.79 16.86
N ILE A 416 -10.15 -28.65 16.72
CA ILE A 416 -10.19 -27.82 15.52
C ILE A 416 -8.94 -28.10 14.69
N THR A 417 -9.13 -28.55 13.45
CA THR A 417 -8.04 -28.79 12.51
C THR A 417 -7.77 -27.52 11.71
N VAL A 418 -6.55 -27.01 11.79
CA VAL A 418 -6.12 -25.85 10.98
C VAL A 418 -5.18 -26.36 9.88
N THR A 419 -5.48 -25.98 8.64
CA THR A 419 -4.66 -26.29 7.46
C THR A 419 -4.05 -25.00 6.95
N ASP A 420 -2.72 -24.97 6.80
CA ASP A 420 -1.99 -23.91 6.12
C ASP A 420 -2.17 -24.08 4.59
N VAL A 421 -2.83 -23.10 3.94
CA VAL A 421 -3.13 -23.10 2.50
C VAL A 421 -2.57 -21.81 1.90
N THR A 422 -1.24 -21.62 2.05
CA THR A 422 -0.60 -20.38 1.68
C THR A 422 0.14 -20.46 0.34
N SER A 423 0.25 -19.33 -0.37
CA SER A 423 1.03 -19.15 -1.59
C SER A 423 1.46 -17.69 -1.74
N ASP A 424 2.27 -17.40 -2.74
CA ASP A 424 2.71 -16.04 -3.09
C ASP A 424 1.59 -15.12 -3.57
N ILE A 425 0.49 -15.70 -4.10
CA ILE A 425 -0.71 -14.96 -4.54
C ILE A 425 -1.83 -14.96 -3.50
N THR A 426 -1.64 -15.58 -2.33
CA THR A 426 -2.67 -15.58 -1.28
C THR A 426 -2.91 -14.15 -0.78
N GLY A 427 -4.18 -13.73 -0.83
CA GLY A 427 -4.57 -12.36 -0.48
C GLY A 427 -6.09 -12.18 -0.40
N PRO A 428 -6.60 -10.95 -0.46
CA PRO A 428 -8.01 -10.65 -0.35
C PRO A 428 -8.91 -11.41 -1.32
N GLN A 429 -8.49 -11.55 -2.59
CA GLN A 429 -9.28 -12.27 -3.59
C GLN A 429 -9.39 -13.77 -3.25
N THR A 430 -8.32 -14.39 -2.75
CA THR A 430 -8.30 -15.80 -2.33
C THR A 430 -9.34 -16.07 -1.23
N LEU A 431 -9.49 -15.10 -0.28
CA LEU A 431 -10.50 -15.18 0.78
C LEU A 431 -11.91 -14.98 0.21
N ARG A 432 -12.10 -13.98 -0.65
CA ARG A 432 -13.38 -13.67 -1.27
C ARG A 432 -13.91 -14.83 -2.13
N ASP A 433 -13.02 -15.53 -2.83
CA ASP A 433 -13.34 -16.71 -3.66
C ASP A 433 -13.57 -17.99 -2.83
N GLY A 434 -13.45 -17.92 -1.49
CA GLY A 434 -13.65 -19.07 -0.60
C GLY A 434 -12.59 -20.17 -0.73
N GLN A 435 -11.42 -19.85 -1.28
CA GLN A 435 -10.29 -20.79 -1.35
C GLN A 435 -9.63 -20.99 0.01
N ILE A 436 -9.70 -19.99 0.88
CA ILE A 436 -9.34 -20.01 2.30
C ILE A 436 -10.52 -19.57 3.16
N ASP A 437 -10.55 -19.98 4.43
CA ASP A 437 -11.61 -19.62 5.38
C ASP A 437 -11.21 -18.41 6.23
N ALA A 438 -9.92 -18.19 6.43
CA ALA A 438 -9.37 -17.01 7.09
C ALA A 438 -8.07 -16.54 6.41
N LEU A 439 -7.92 -15.22 6.30
CA LEU A 439 -6.70 -14.57 5.80
C LEU A 439 -5.93 -13.99 6.97
N LEU A 440 -4.67 -14.39 7.12
CA LEU A 440 -3.73 -13.76 8.07
C LEU A 440 -2.99 -12.65 7.34
N ALA A 441 -3.34 -11.40 7.66
CA ALA A 441 -2.82 -10.21 7.00
C ALA A 441 -2.95 -8.98 7.89
N SER A 442 -2.39 -7.87 7.48
CA SER A 442 -2.58 -6.59 8.12
C SER A 442 -3.95 -5.97 7.81
N THR A 443 -4.22 -4.81 8.37
CA THR A 443 -5.41 -4.00 8.15
C THR A 443 -5.79 -3.96 6.65
N GLY A 444 -7.05 -4.20 6.34
CA GLY A 444 -7.56 -4.20 4.97
C GLY A 444 -7.06 -5.35 4.07
N GLY A 445 -6.44 -6.39 4.65
CA GLY A 445 -5.88 -7.51 3.89
C GLY A 445 -4.50 -7.25 3.30
N ALA A 446 -3.85 -6.14 3.68
CA ALA A 446 -2.55 -5.75 3.17
C ALA A 446 -1.42 -6.69 3.63
N SER A 447 -0.42 -6.87 2.78
CA SER A 447 0.81 -7.60 3.13
C SER A 447 1.76 -6.78 4.01
N GLY A 448 1.73 -5.46 3.86
CA GLY A 448 2.49 -4.49 4.65
C GLY A 448 1.61 -3.80 5.71
N SER A 449 1.82 -2.50 5.95
CA SER A 449 1.10 -1.76 7.01
C SER A 449 -0.42 -1.71 6.84
N GLY A 450 -0.90 -1.53 5.63
CA GLY A 450 -2.32 -1.38 5.32
C GLY A 450 -2.98 -0.08 5.81
N SER A 451 -2.38 0.65 6.74
CA SER A 451 -2.93 1.89 7.27
C SER A 451 -2.79 3.05 6.28
N THR A 452 -3.83 3.86 6.16
CA THR A 452 -3.81 5.12 5.38
C THR A 452 -3.24 6.28 6.18
N GLY A 453 -3.03 6.14 7.48
CA GLY A 453 -2.69 7.24 8.39
C GLY A 453 -3.92 8.05 8.84
N SER A 454 -5.13 7.66 8.43
CA SER A 454 -6.40 8.20 8.94
C SER A 454 -7.19 7.13 9.65
N SER A 455 -7.36 7.27 10.94
CA SER A 455 -8.20 6.35 11.72
C SER A 455 -9.64 6.32 11.23
N ALA A 456 -10.17 7.48 10.82
CA ALA A 456 -11.54 7.59 10.30
C ALA A 456 -11.73 6.87 8.96
N LEU A 457 -10.75 6.99 8.03
CA LEU A 457 -10.80 6.29 6.74
C LEU A 457 -10.54 4.78 6.91
N ASP A 458 -9.58 4.41 7.77
CA ASP A 458 -9.24 3.01 8.03
C ASP A 458 -10.39 2.24 8.70
N ALA A 459 -11.27 2.92 9.46
CA ALA A 459 -12.45 2.31 10.07
C ALA A 459 -13.40 1.69 9.04
N TYR A 460 -13.41 2.20 7.80
CA TYR A 460 -14.29 1.69 6.74
C TYR A 460 -14.02 0.23 6.35
N ILE A 461 -12.91 -0.38 6.75
CA ILE A 461 -12.66 -1.82 6.58
C ILE A 461 -13.76 -2.71 7.20
N LEU A 462 -14.55 -2.17 8.11
CA LEU A 462 -15.70 -2.85 8.74
C LEU A 462 -17.05 -2.24 8.33
N HIS A 463 -17.09 -1.25 7.44
CA HIS A 463 -18.33 -0.68 6.93
C HIS A 463 -18.99 -1.61 5.92
N THR A 464 -20.29 -1.79 6.04
CA THR A 464 -21.09 -2.61 5.11
C THR A 464 -20.87 -2.16 3.66
N GLY A 465 -20.55 -3.11 2.79
CA GLY A 465 -20.35 -2.88 1.36
C GLY A 465 -19.01 -2.26 0.96
N ASN A 466 -18.13 -1.92 1.90
CA ASN A 466 -16.79 -1.46 1.57
C ASN A 466 -15.95 -2.60 0.99
N GLY A 467 -15.13 -2.33 -0.05
CA GLY A 467 -14.44 -3.36 -0.82
C GLY A 467 -13.49 -4.22 0.02
N ASN A 468 -12.70 -3.62 0.90
CA ASN A 468 -11.80 -4.35 1.80
C ASN A 468 -12.43 -4.78 3.13
N ASN A 469 -13.77 -4.69 3.26
CA ASN A 469 -14.52 -5.43 4.26
C ASN A 469 -14.61 -6.92 3.86
N LEU A 470 -13.48 -7.61 3.96
CA LEU A 470 -13.31 -8.97 3.45
C LEU A 470 -14.15 -10.02 4.19
N SER A 471 -14.53 -9.72 5.42
CA SER A 471 -15.40 -10.58 6.23
C SER A 471 -16.87 -10.54 5.79
N GLY A 472 -17.25 -9.62 4.89
CA GLY A 472 -18.64 -9.38 4.55
C GLY A 472 -19.47 -8.93 5.75
N TYR A 473 -18.81 -8.35 6.76
CA TYR A 473 -19.47 -7.87 7.99
C TYR A 473 -20.51 -6.81 7.67
N SER A 474 -21.67 -6.93 8.32
CA SER A 474 -22.76 -5.97 8.17
C SER A 474 -23.45 -5.78 9.52
N ASN A 475 -23.33 -4.58 10.07
CA ASN A 475 -24.00 -4.18 11.30
C ASN A 475 -24.32 -2.68 11.24
N PRO A 476 -25.62 -2.30 11.18
CA PRO A 476 -26.02 -0.90 11.05
C PRO A 476 -25.53 0.02 12.18
N GLN A 477 -25.31 -0.53 13.38
CA GLN A 477 -24.78 0.25 14.51
C GLN A 477 -23.30 0.58 14.28
N ILE A 478 -22.51 -0.38 13.79
CA ILE A 478 -21.10 -0.15 13.42
C ILE A 478 -21.00 0.79 12.25
N ASP A 479 -21.85 0.65 11.22
CA ASP A 479 -21.89 1.61 10.09
C ASP A 479 -22.19 3.03 10.57
N GLY A 480 -23.12 3.19 11.53
CA GLY A 480 -23.42 4.46 12.17
C GLY A 480 -22.23 5.04 12.94
N ILE A 481 -21.50 4.21 13.68
CA ILE A 481 -20.29 4.62 14.41
C ILE A 481 -19.19 5.07 13.43
N ILE A 482 -18.90 4.28 12.40
CA ILE A 482 -17.90 4.60 11.38
C ILE A 482 -18.26 5.93 10.69
N SER A 483 -19.52 6.08 10.32
CA SER A 483 -20.02 7.31 9.69
C SER A 483 -19.90 8.54 10.61
N ALA A 484 -20.09 8.37 11.92
CA ALA A 484 -19.90 9.43 12.91
C ALA A 484 -18.42 9.76 13.11
N LEU A 485 -17.53 8.75 13.18
CA LEU A 485 -16.09 8.96 13.29
C LEU A 485 -15.52 9.78 12.12
N ALA A 486 -16.06 9.59 10.91
CA ALA A 486 -15.61 10.30 9.72
C ALA A 486 -15.81 11.83 9.76
N ILE A 487 -16.73 12.32 10.61
CA ILE A 487 -17.08 13.74 10.70
C ILE A 487 -16.84 14.35 12.09
N THR A 488 -16.41 13.56 13.07
CA THR A 488 -16.29 13.97 14.48
C THR A 488 -14.87 14.43 14.79
N THR A 489 -14.72 15.69 15.24
CA THR A 489 -13.43 16.26 15.68
C THR A 489 -13.27 16.29 17.21
N ASP A 490 -14.33 15.99 17.98
CA ASP A 490 -14.29 15.95 19.43
C ASP A 490 -13.65 14.63 19.93
N PRO A 491 -12.47 14.67 20.58
CA PRO A 491 -11.80 13.47 21.07
C PRO A 491 -12.62 12.66 22.07
N LYS A 492 -13.47 13.30 22.88
CA LYS A 492 -14.32 12.59 23.85
C LYS A 492 -15.42 11.77 23.15
N GLU A 493 -15.98 12.38 22.10
CA GLU A 493 -17.00 11.68 21.30
C GLU A 493 -16.37 10.52 20.52
N GLN A 494 -15.14 10.68 20.01
CA GLN A 494 -14.40 9.57 19.37
C GLN A 494 -14.16 8.41 20.34
N VAL A 495 -13.71 8.69 21.58
CA VAL A 495 -13.55 7.67 22.64
C VAL A 495 -14.86 6.97 22.92
N ARG A 496 -15.97 7.71 23.04
CA ARG A 496 -17.29 7.15 23.27
C ARG A 496 -17.72 6.20 22.14
N LEU A 497 -17.59 6.66 20.89
CA LEU A 497 -17.95 5.88 19.69
C LEU A 497 -17.15 4.56 19.62
N LEU A 498 -15.84 4.61 19.87
CA LEU A 498 -15.00 3.41 19.88
C LEU A 498 -15.34 2.47 21.05
N GLY A 499 -15.69 3.03 22.22
CA GLY A 499 -16.19 2.27 23.36
C GLY A 499 -17.50 1.53 23.05
N ASP A 500 -18.43 2.18 22.36
CA ASP A 500 -19.70 1.58 21.93
C ASP A 500 -19.48 0.47 20.87
N ALA A 501 -18.46 0.59 20.01
CA ALA A 501 -18.12 -0.41 19.01
C ALA A 501 -17.53 -1.70 19.60
N GLY A 502 -16.79 -1.60 20.71
CA GLY A 502 -16.03 -2.72 21.29
C GLY A 502 -16.87 -3.97 21.54
N PRO A 503 -17.94 -3.93 22.34
CA PRO A 503 -18.79 -5.10 22.62
C PRO A 503 -19.39 -5.73 21.36
N LEU A 504 -19.82 -4.92 20.39
CA LEU A 504 -20.38 -5.39 19.12
C LEU A 504 -19.32 -6.17 18.31
N LEU A 505 -18.14 -5.59 18.13
CA LEU A 505 -17.07 -6.21 17.36
C LEU A 505 -16.51 -7.47 18.03
N TRP A 506 -16.43 -7.52 19.37
CA TRP A 506 -16.04 -8.73 20.09
C TRP A 506 -17.14 -9.80 20.09
N GLY A 507 -18.41 -9.40 20.05
CA GLY A 507 -19.55 -10.31 19.92
C GLY A 507 -19.63 -10.95 18.54
N ASP A 508 -19.57 -10.14 17.49
CA ASP A 508 -19.74 -10.56 16.10
C ASP A 508 -18.46 -11.18 15.49
N MET A 509 -17.29 -10.80 16.00
CA MET A 509 -15.97 -11.29 15.64
C MET A 509 -15.70 -11.30 14.11
N PRO A 510 -15.80 -10.17 13.40
CA PRO A 510 -15.50 -10.14 11.96
C PRO A 510 -14.02 -10.39 11.69
N THR A 511 -13.15 -9.97 12.60
CA THR A 511 -11.70 -10.20 12.58
C THR A 511 -11.21 -10.54 13.98
N LEU A 512 -10.03 -11.16 14.07
CA LEU A 512 -9.31 -11.35 15.33
C LEU A 512 -7.99 -10.60 15.27
N PRO A 513 -7.84 -9.44 15.93
CA PRO A 513 -6.58 -8.73 15.99
C PRO A 513 -5.57 -9.53 16.82
N LEU A 514 -4.30 -9.53 16.41
CA LEU A 514 -3.22 -10.26 17.07
C LEU A 514 -2.24 -9.30 17.75
N TYR A 515 -1.61 -8.43 16.96
CA TYR A 515 -0.63 -7.47 17.46
C TYR A 515 -0.50 -6.26 16.53
N ARG A 516 0.01 -5.15 17.06
CA ARG A 516 0.38 -3.98 16.27
C ARG A 516 1.69 -4.25 15.55
N GLN A 517 1.70 -4.05 14.24
CA GLN A 517 2.88 -4.27 13.42
C GLN A 517 3.97 -3.24 13.70
N GLN A 518 5.23 -3.69 13.51
CA GLN A 518 6.39 -2.83 13.39
C GLN A 518 7.00 -2.99 12.00
N ARG A 519 7.71 -1.96 11.56
CA ARG A 519 8.45 -1.96 10.31
C ARG A 519 9.93 -1.87 10.59
N THR A 520 10.71 -2.68 9.89
CA THR A 520 12.17 -2.59 9.83
C THR A 520 12.54 -1.80 8.59
N VAL A 521 13.14 -0.63 8.78
CA VAL A 521 13.69 0.17 7.70
C VAL A 521 15.21 0.14 7.83
N MET A 522 15.89 -0.32 6.77
CA MET A 522 17.33 -0.33 6.69
C MET A 522 17.78 0.46 5.47
N SER A 523 18.84 1.25 5.63
CA SER A 523 19.47 1.94 4.51
C SER A 523 20.98 1.87 4.59
N ALA A 524 21.65 1.79 3.44
CA ALA A 524 23.11 1.89 3.37
C ALA A 524 23.55 3.23 3.94
N LYS A 525 24.69 3.28 4.65
CA LYS A 525 25.17 4.50 5.35
C LYS A 525 25.49 5.66 4.40
N ASN A 526 25.71 5.36 3.14
CA ASN A 526 25.91 6.35 2.08
C ASN A 526 24.60 6.74 1.35
N MET A 527 23.46 6.23 1.81
CA MET A 527 22.14 6.72 1.42
C MET A 527 21.75 7.93 2.26
N PHE A 528 21.19 8.95 1.61
CA PHE A 528 20.70 10.17 2.24
C PHE A 528 19.23 10.37 1.93
N ALA A 529 18.54 11.05 2.85
CA ALA A 529 17.12 11.40 2.78
C ALA A 529 16.17 10.19 2.71
N VAL A 530 16.59 9.03 3.21
CA VAL A 530 15.68 7.89 3.41
C VAL A 530 14.98 8.09 4.75
N GLU A 531 13.68 8.36 4.70
CA GLU A 531 12.85 8.58 5.88
C GLU A 531 11.78 7.50 5.98
N ALA A 532 11.68 6.89 7.14
CA ALA A 532 10.65 5.90 7.42
C ALA A 532 9.25 6.54 7.45
N ASN A 533 8.22 5.74 7.17
CA ASN A 533 6.82 6.19 7.22
C ASN A 533 5.94 5.06 7.77
N PRO A 534 5.07 5.32 8.78
CA PRO A 534 4.26 4.28 9.42
C PRO A 534 3.09 3.80 8.57
N THR A 535 2.75 4.51 7.50
CA THR A 535 1.58 4.23 6.64
C THR A 535 1.90 3.23 5.52
N LYS A 536 0.90 2.90 4.71
CA LYS A 536 1.03 1.97 3.57
C LYS A 536 2.07 2.40 2.52
N TRP A 537 2.44 3.68 2.46
CA TRP A 537 3.46 4.18 1.51
C TRP A 537 4.90 3.92 1.96
N GLY A 538 5.11 3.63 3.26
CA GLY A 538 6.44 3.31 3.77
C GLY A 538 7.52 4.29 3.32
N ALA A 539 8.78 3.87 3.31
CA ALA A 539 9.91 4.70 2.90
C ALA A 539 9.83 5.20 1.44
N GLY A 540 9.00 4.58 0.60
CA GLY A 540 8.79 5.00 -0.79
C GLY A 540 8.16 6.39 -0.95
N TRP A 541 7.55 6.95 0.10
CA TRP A 541 6.87 8.24 0.08
C TRP A 541 7.74 9.40 -0.39
N ASN A 542 9.06 9.35 -0.15
CA ASN A 542 10.02 10.41 -0.51
C ASN A 542 11.18 9.90 -1.36
N MET A 543 11.02 8.82 -2.12
CA MET A 543 12.09 8.23 -2.92
C MET A 543 12.69 9.19 -3.96
N ASP A 544 11.98 10.23 -4.34
CA ASP A 544 12.46 11.30 -5.21
C ASP A 544 13.53 12.21 -4.57
N ARG A 545 13.66 12.14 -3.25
CA ARG A 545 14.67 12.87 -2.47
C ARG A 545 15.90 12.01 -2.16
N TRP A 546 15.86 10.72 -2.44
CA TRP A 546 16.97 9.80 -2.13
C TRP A 546 18.21 10.12 -2.93
N VAL A 547 19.36 10.09 -2.24
CA VAL A 547 20.67 10.28 -2.83
C VAL A 547 21.60 9.17 -2.35
N LEU A 548 22.13 8.38 -3.27
CA LEU A 548 23.19 7.40 -3.01
C LEU A 548 24.52 8.04 -3.40
N LYS A 549 25.40 8.26 -2.43
CA LYS A 549 26.77 8.73 -2.68
C LYS A 549 27.70 7.54 -2.93
N PRO A 550 28.72 7.70 -3.80
CA PRO A 550 29.71 6.67 -4.05
C PRO A 550 30.47 6.21 -2.81
#